data_ed7cf5a17ea2d8e4e8c573af1a5ddafb
#
_entry.id   ed7cf5a17ea2d8e4e8c573af1a5ddafb
#
_cell.length_a   1.000
_cell.length_b   1.000
_cell.length_c   1.000
_cell.angle_alpha   90.00
_cell.angle_beta   90.00
_cell.angle_gamma   90.00
#
_symmetry.space_group_name_H-M   'P 1'
#
loop_
_entity.id
_entity.type
_entity.pdbx_description
1 polymer ?
#
loop_
_entity_poly.entity_id
_entity_poly.type
_entity_poly.pdbx_seq_one_letter_code
_entity_poly.pdbx_strand_id
1 'polypeptide(L)'
;MTRRDQIHKWFVYALALIPVWLLDEFVLNRIPLFGVVPMLLPLAVVAVAVLEGSVAGAGFGMAVGILWELAYPGGFGGLVFGMTLAGMLTGSIAQYALSQSFVSCLLCSAGVLCMIDGARILRYLFVQVETLDVLLRVAASEIVVSLCFTPFIYLLFRMVFRRVGGTKLA
;
A
#
# COMPACT_ATOMS: atom_id res chain seq x y z
N MET A 1 -26.62 -5.19 0.69
CA MET A 1 -25.64 -6.26 0.38
C MET A 1 -25.78 -7.38 1.39
N THR A 2 -25.97 -8.61 0.93
CA THR A 2 -26.11 -9.79 1.80
C THR A 2 -24.72 -10.12 2.39
N ARG A 3 -24.70 -10.69 3.60
CA ARG A 3 -23.41 -11.08 4.27
C ARG A 3 -22.53 -11.97 3.39
N ARG A 4 -23.15 -12.77 2.53
CA ARG A 4 -22.51 -13.64 1.55
C ARG A 4 -21.77 -12.86 0.46
N ASP A 5 -22.32 -11.74 0.02
CA ASP A 5 -21.74 -10.87 -1.00
C ASP A 5 -20.49 -10.16 -0.46
N GLN A 6 -20.50 -9.77 0.82
CA GLN A 6 -19.34 -9.16 1.47
C GLN A 6 -18.18 -10.14 1.61
N ILE A 7 -18.45 -11.39 2.00
CA ILE A 7 -17.40 -12.43 2.11
C ILE A 7 -16.79 -12.71 0.75
N HIS A 8 -17.64 -12.85 -0.28
CA HIS A 8 -17.18 -13.05 -1.66
C HIS A 8 -16.29 -11.89 -2.14
N LYS A 9 -16.69 -10.66 -1.87
CA LYS A 9 -15.95 -9.45 -2.18
C LYS A 9 -14.55 -9.47 -1.58
N TRP A 10 -14.43 -9.68 -0.28
CA TRP A 10 -13.14 -9.70 0.42
C TRP A 10 -12.26 -10.87 -0.02
N PHE A 11 -12.86 -12.01 -0.35
CA PHE A 11 -12.14 -13.16 -0.91
C PHE A 11 -11.51 -12.83 -2.27
N VAL A 12 -12.22 -12.12 -3.13
CA VAL A 12 -11.70 -11.69 -4.44
C VAL A 12 -10.58 -10.65 -4.29
N TYR A 13 -10.68 -9.72 -3.31
CA TYR A 13 -9.59 -8.80 -3.00
C TYR A 13 -8.35 -9.52 -2.46
N ALA A 14 -8.53 -10.50 -1.58
CA ALA A 14 -7.44 -11.33 -1.08
C ALA A 14 -6.78 -12.13 -2.22
N LEU A 15 -7.57 -12.67 -3.14
CA LEU A 15 -7.06 -13.37 -4.33
C LEU A 15 -6.25 -12.44 -5.25
N ALA A 16 -6.69 -11.18 -5.39
CA ALA A 16 -5.97 -10.18 -6.17
C ALA A 16 -4.68 -9.69 -5.48
N LEU A 17 -4.59 -9.80 -4.16
CA LEU A 17 -3.39 -9.49 -3.40
C LEU A 17 -2.28 -10.52 -3.61
N ILE A 18 -2.63 -11.80 -3.82
CA ILE A 18 -1.64 -12.89 -3.98
C ILE A 18 -0.63 -12.60 -5.11
N PRO A 19 -1.03 -12.27 -6.36
CA PRO A 19 -0.06 -11.98 -7.41
C PRO A 19 0.78 -10.74 -7.12
N VAL A 20 0.24 -9.73 -6.43
CA VAL A 20 0.99 -8.54 -6.02
C VAL A 20 2.05 -8.92 -4.99
N TRP A 21 1.68 -9.71 -3.98
CA TRP A 21 2.59 -10.20 -2.95
C TRP A 21 3.68 -11.11 -3.53
N LEU A 22 3.33 -12.02 -4.46
CA LEU A 22 4.30 -12.87 -5.13
C LEU A 22 5.28 -12.05 -5.98
N LEU A 23 4.80 -11.02 -6.69
CA LEU A 23 5.66 -10.10 -7.44
C LEU A 23 6.62 -9.33 -6.51
N ASP A 24 6.13 -8.83 -5.40
CA ASP A 24 6.91 -8.10 -4.40
C ASP A 24 8.02 -8.99 -3.82
N GLU A 25 7.66 -10.18 -3.32
CA GLU A 25 8.56 -11.06 -2.59
C GLU A 25 9.53 -11.84 -3.48
N PHE A 26 9.04 -12.40 -4.60
CA PHE A 26 9.84 -13.31 -5.42
C PHE A 26 10.55 -12.65 -6.59
N VAL A 27 9.99 -11.59 -7.14
CA VAL A 27 10.56 -10.95 -8.34
C VAL A 27 11.36 -9.69 -7.97
N LEU A 28 10.72 -8.76 -7.29
CA LEU A 28 11.31 -7.45 -7.03
C LEU A 28 12.38 -7.50 -5.94
N ASN A 29 12.20 -8.35 -4.94
CA ASN A 29 13.20 -8.54 -3.89
C ASN A 29 14.48 -9.23 -4.41
N ARG A 30 14.39 -9.98 -5.52
CA ARG A 30 15.57 -10.64 -6.15
C ARG A 30 16.23 -9.82 -7.25
N ILE A 31 15.48 -8.91 -7.89
CA ILE A 31 15.97 -8.09 -9.01
C ILE A 31 15.78 -6.62 -8.62
N PRO A 32 16.75 -6.03 -7.89
CA PRO A 32 16.64 -4.62 -7.53
C PRO A 32 16.63 -3.76 -8.80
N LEU A 33 15.53 -3.03 -9.00
CA LEU A 33 15.39 -2.09 -10.11
C LEU A 33 16.19 -0.83 -9.76
N PHE A 34 17.23 -0.54 -10.55
CA PHE A 34 18.15 0.58 -10.29
C PHE A 34 18.82 0.55 -8.90
N GLY A 35 19.02 -0.65 -8.31
CA GLY A 35 19.60 -0.82 -6.98
C GLY A 35 18.63 -0.59 -5.81
N VAL A 36 17.35 -0.45 -6.09
CA VAL A 36 16.28 -0.21 -5.09
C VAL A 36 15.17 -1.25 -5.25
N VAL A 37 14.56 -1.64 -4.15
CA VAL A 37 13.42 -2.58 -4.15
C VAL A 37 12.14 -1.76 -4.02
N PRO A 38 11.26 -1.73 -5.05
CA PRO A 38 9.99 -1.03 -4.96
C PRO A 38 9.03 -1.71 -3.98
N MET A 39 8.22 -0.93 -3.29
CA MET A 39 7.22 -1.41 -2.33
C MET A 39 5.84 -1.48 -2.99
N LEU A 40 5.37 -2.67 -3.36
CA LEU A 40 4.06 -2.85 -3.99
C LEU A 40 2.92 -3.01 -2.97
N LEU A 41 3.19 -3.58 -1.81
CA LEU A 41 2.16 -3.83 -0.78
C LEU A 41 1.49 -2.55 -0.26
N PRO A 42 2.22 -1.45 0.06
CA PRO A 42 1.58 -0.18 0.39
C PRO A 42 0.70 0.38 -0.72
N LEU A 43 1.13 0.24 -1.98
CA LEU A 43 0.35 0.69 -3.14
C LEU A 43 -0.99 -0.07 -3.26
N ALA A 44 -0.99 -1.37 -2.96
CA ALA A 44 -2.21 -2.18 -2.93
C ALA A 44 -3.19 -1.69 -1.86
N VAL A 45 -2.68 -1.37 -0.65
CA VAL A 45 -3.51 -0.79 0.43
C VAL A 45 -4.13 0.54 0.02
N VAL A 46 -3.32 1.43 -0.57
CA VAL A 46 -3.79 2.73 -1.06
C VAL A 46 -4.85 2.57 -2.16
N ALA A 47 -4.63 1.68 -3.14
CA ALA A 47 -5.57 1.44 -4.23
C ALA A 47 -6.94 0.97 -3.71
N VAL A 48 -6.96 0.02 -2.76
CA VAL A 48 -8.19 -0.45 -2.13
C VAL A 48 -8.85 0.65 -1.29
N ALA A 49 -8.06 1.40 -0.53
CA ALA A 49 -8.56 2.49 0.31
C ALA A 49 -9.23 3.61 -0.51
N VAL A 50 -8.64 4.00 -1.65
CA VAL A 50 -9.21 5.00 -2.57
C VAL A 50 -10.49 4.50 -3.22
N LEU A 51 -10.57 3.21 -3.56
CA LEU A 51 -11.73 2.63 -4.24
C LEU A 51 -12.91 2.32 -3.30
N GLU A 52 -12.63 1.81 -2.10
CA GLU A 52 -13.65 1.28 -1.19
C GLU A 52 -13.86 2.13 0.07
N GLY A 53 -12.99 3.10 0.33
CA GLY A 53 -13.09 4.02 1.46
C GLY A 53 -12.30 3.62 2.71
N SER A 54 -12.44 4.43 3.76
CA SER A 54 -11.58 4.39 4.96
C SER A 54 -11.67 3.08 5.77
N VAL A 55 -12.88 2.57 5.99
CA VAL A 55 -13.07 1.34 6.78
C VAL A 55 -12.51 0.13 6.05
N ALA A 56 -12.77 0.04 4.75
CA ALA A 56 -12.25 -1.02 3.90
C ALA A 56 -10.72 -0.94 3.77
N GLY A 57 -10.20 0.28 3.58
CA GLY A 57 -8.77 0.56 3.54
C GLY A 57 -8.05 0.19 4.83
N ALA A 58 -8.63 0.51 5.99
CA ALA A 58 -8.08 0.12 7.29
C ALA A 58 -8.04 -1.40 7.47
N GLY A 59 -9.14 -2.10 7.16
CA GLY A 59 -9.20 -3.56 7.26
C GLY A 59 -8.23 -4.26 6.32
N PHE A 60 -8.13 -3.79 5.08
CA PHE A 60 -7.18 -4.33 4.10
C PHE A 60 -5.73 -4.00 4.47
N GLY A 61 -5.46 -2.78 4.96
CA GLY A 61 -4.17 -2.37 5.47
C GLY A 61 -3.69 -3.21 6.65
N MET A 62 -4.61 -3.56 7.57
CA MET A 62 -4.32 -4.46 8.67
C MET A 62 -3.93 -5.86 8.17
N ALA A 63 -4.69 -6.42 7.24
CA ALA A 63 -4.39 -7.73 6.65
C ALA A 63 -3.04 -7.76 5.94
N VAL A 64 -2.75 -6.73 5.12
CA VAL A 64 -1.45 -6.58 4.43
C VAL A 64 -0.31 -6.38 5.42
N GLY A 65 -0.52 -5.58 6.47
CA GLY A 65 0.46 -5.37 7.53
C GLY A 65 0.83 -6.67 8.26
N ILE A 66 -0.16 -7.51 8.57
CA ILE A 66 0.05 -8.84 9.16
C ILE A 66 0.85 -9.74 8.22
N LEU A 67 0.48 -9.79 6.92
CA LEU A 67 1.21 -10.57 5.92
C LEU A 67 2.68 -10.13 5.82
N TRP A 68 2.93 -8.83 5.82
CA TRP A 68 4.29 -8.30 5.76
C TRP A 68 5.10 -8.61 7.01
N GLU A 69 4.49 -8.50 8.18
CA GLU A 69 5.16 -8.81 9.45
C GLU A 69 5.46 -10.29 9.62
N LEU A 70 4.65 -11.18 9.03
CA LEU A 70 4.92 -12.62 8.97
C LEU A 70 6.09 -12.94 8.04
N ALA A 71 6.26 -12.19 6.94
CA ALA A 71 7.38 -12.35 6.02
C ALA A 71 8.70 -11.81 6.60
N TYR A 72 8.63 -10.75 7.41
CA TYR A 72 9.80 -10.07 8.01
C TYR A 72 9.67 -10.00 9.54
N PRO A 73 9.94 -11.09 10.28
CA PRO A 73 9.82 -11.12 11.72
C PRO A 73 10.83 -10.16 12.38
N GLY A 74 10.33 -9.20 13.12
CA GLY A 74 11.12 -8.17 13.84
C GLY A 74 10.42 -6.82 14.01
N GLY A 75 9.21 -6.68 13.52
CA GLY A 75 8.46 -5.42 13.48
C GLY A 75 7.44 -5.21 14.59
N PHE A 76 7.51 -5.77 15.78
CA PHE A 76 6.68 -5.47 16.98
C PHE A 76 5.27 -4.87 16.74
N GLY A 77 4.54 -5.27 15.68
CA GLY A 77 3.22 -4.74 15.34
C GLY A 77 3.24 -3.34 14.67
N GLY A 78 4.39 -2.73 14.49
CA GLY A 78 4.52 -1.38 13.94
C GLY A 78 4.09 -1.28 12.48
N LEU A 79 4.37 -2.31 11.68
CA LEU A 79 3.94 -2.37 10.27
C LEU A 79 2.43 -2.55 10.14
N VAL A 80 1.84 -3.40 10.98
CA VAL A 80 0.38 -3.60 11.02
C VAL A 80 -0.31 -2.30 11.35
N PHE A 81 0.14 -1.60 12.40
CA PHE A 81 -0.43 -0.33 12.80
C PHE A 81 -0.25 0.74 11.72
N GLY A 82 0.96 0.86 11.17
CA GLY A 82 1.28 1.83 10.12
C GLY A 82 0.44 1.63 8.86
N MET A 83 0.29 0.38 8.38
CA MET A 83 -0.53 0.05 7.21
C MET A 83 -2.02 0.26 7.45
N THR A 84 -2.51 -0.06 8.65
CA THR A 84 -3.91 0.20 9.04
C THR A 84 -4.20 1.70 9.03
N LEU A 85 -3.32 2.48 9.64
CA LEU A 85 -3.43 3.94 9.67
C LEU A 85 -3.34 4.54 8.27
N ALA A 86 -2.38 4.10 7.46
CA ALA A 86 -2.23 4.52 6.07
C ALA A 86 -3.48 4.25 5.24
N GLY A 87 -4.05 3.06 5.35
CA GLY A 87 -5.31 2.69 4.67
C GLY A 87 -6.50 3.53 5.13
N MET A 88 -6.62 3.77 6.44
CA MET A 88 -7.67 4.60 7.01
C MET A 88 -7.56 6.07 6.55
N LEU A 89 -6.38 6.66 6.66
CA LEU A 89 -6.13 8.06 6.27
C LEU A 89 -6.35 8.26 4.78
N THR A 90 -5.79 7.37 3.95
CA THR A 90 -5.94 7.42 2.49
C THR A 90 -7.40 7.31 2.08
N GLY A 91 -8.15 6.38 2.66
CA GLY A 91 -9.57 6.21 2.39
C GLY A 91 -10.39 7.42 2.83
N SER A 92 -10.06 8.04 3.97
CA SER A 92 -10.71 9.27 4.42
C SER A 92 -10.41 10.45 3.48
N ILE A 93 -9.17 10.64 3.08
CA ILE A 93 -8.78 11.70 2.14
C ILE A 93 -9.48 11.50 0.79
N ALA A 94 -9.56 10.26 0.30
CA ALA A 94 -10.24 9.96 -0.95
C ALA A 94 -11.76 10.21 -0.87
N GLN A 95 -12.37 9.97 0.28
CA GLN A 95 -13.81 10.21 0.48
C GLN A 95 -14.16 11.70 0.58
N TYR A 96 -13.34 12.51 1.27
CA TYR A 96 -13.70 13.90 1.62
C TYR A 96 -13.03 14.94 0.75
N ALA A 97 -11.82 14.70 0.24
CA ALA A 97 -11.03 15.71 -0.46
C ALA A 97 -10.78 15.39 -1.94
N LEU A 98 -10.76 14.11 -2.29
CA LEU A 98 -10.37 13.66 -3.62
C LEU A 98 -11.45 12.70 -4.17
N SER A 99 -11.66 12.70 -5.48
CA SER A 99 -12.55 11.72 -6.12
C SER A 99 -11.88 10.35 -6.24
N GLN A 100 -12.68 9.28 -6.50
CA GLN A 100 -12.18 7.93 -6.82
C GLN A 100 -11.44 7.90 -8.17
N SER A 101 -10.36 8.66 -8.29
CA SER A 101 -9.61 8.84 -9.53
C SER A 101 -8.20 8.25 -9.42
N PHE A 102 -7.60 8.01 -10.57
CA PHE A 102 -6.21 7.58 -10.65
C PHE A 102 -5.23 8.61 -10.02
N VAL A 103 -5.50 9.91 -10.22
CA VAL A 103 -4.68 10.99 -9.66
C VAL A 103 -4.72 10.97 -8.12
N SER A 104 -5.90 10.73 -7.53
CA SER A 104 -6.04 10.56 -6.09
C SER A 104 -5.20 9.39 -5.57
N CYS A 105 -5.25 8.26 -6.28
CA CYS A 105 -4.45 7.09 -5.94
C CYS A 105 -2.94 7.40 -6.00
N LEU A 106 -2.48 8.11 -7.04
CA LEU A 106 -1.08 8.48 -7.21
C LEU A 106 -0.60 9.41 -6.08
N LEU A 107 -1.37 10.46 -5.76
CA LEU A 107 -1.03 11.41 -4.69
C LEU A 107 -1.01 10.73 -3.32
N CYS A 108 -2.01 9.91 -3.02
CA CYS A 108 -2.07 9.17 -1.78
C CYS A 108 -0.94 8.13 -1.67
N SER A 109 -0.59 7.47 -2.77
CA SER A 109 0.54 6.54 -2.82
C SER A 109 1.85 7.24 -2.50
N ALA A 110 2.10 8.40 -3.11
CA ALA A 110 3.28 9.22 -2.81
C ALA A 110 3.32 9.60 -1.32
N GLY A 111 2.19 10.05 -0.76
CA GLY A 111 2.10 10.42 0.66
C GLY A 111 2.38 9.24 1.60
N VAL A 112 1.82 8.07 1.32
CA VAL A 112 2.04 6.86 2.15
C VAL A 112 3.48 6.38 2.05
N LEU A 113 4.07 6.36 0.86
CA LEU A 113 5.48 6.01 0.68
C LEU A 113 6.39 6.99 1.43
N CYS A 114 6.16 8.30 1.30
CA CYS A 114 6.90 9.31 2.07
C CYS A 114 6.77 9.10 3.59
N MET A 115 5.60 8.70 4.07
CA MET A 115 5.39 8.43 5.50
C MET A 115 6.17 7.19 5.96
N ILE A 116 6.17 6.11 5.18
CA ILE A 116 6.89 4.87 5.49
C ILE A 116 8.40 5.12 5.48
N ASP A 117 8.92 5.76 4.42
CA ASP A 117 10.34 6.06 4.30
C ASP A 117 10.79 7.09 5.33
N GLY A 118 9.95 8.08 5.63
CA GLY A 118 10.20 9.03 6.72
C GLY A 118 10.34 8.35 8.08
N ALA A 119 9.46 7.41 8.39
CA ALA A 119 9.53 6.62 9.62
C ALA A 119 10.79 5.74 9.65
N ARG A 120 11.17 5.17 8.50
CA ARG A 120 12.41 4.38 8.34
C ARG A 120 13.65 5.25 8.55
N ILE A 121 13.72 6.42 7.90
CA ILE A 121 14.83 7.38 8.04
C ILE A 121 14.94 7.81 9.51
N LEU A 122 13.83 8.16 10.16
CA LEU A 122 13.83 8.56 11.56
C LEU A 122 14.42 7.46 12.46
N ARG A 123 14.04 6.20 12.22
CA ARG A 123 14.58 5.05 12.95
C ARG A 123 16.09 4.90 12.75
N TYR A 124 16.59 5.01 11.51
CA TYR A 124 18.01 4.89 11.21
C TYR A 124 18.85 6.04 11.79
N LEU A 125 18.28 7.25 11.84
CA LEU A 125 18.94 8.39 12.49
C LEU A 125 19.10 8.18 14.01
N PHE A 126 18.11 7.59 14.67
CA PHE A 126 18.23 7.25 16.10
C PHE A 126 19.31 6.21 16.38
N VAL A 127 19.53 5.29 15.44
CA VAL A 127 20.54 4.22 15.60
C VAL A 127 21.93 4.64 15.06
N GLN A 128 22.03 5.83 14.45
CA GLN A 128 23.28 6.40 13.88
C GLN A 128 24.02 5.48 12.89
N VAL A 129 23.27 4.76 12.06
CA VAL A 129 23.87 3.75 11.15
C VAL A 129 24.37 4.37 9.85
N GLU A 130 23.74 5.45 9.36
CA GLU A 130 24.01 6.01 8.04
C GLU A 130 23.88 7.54 8.00
N THR A 131 24.48 8.18 7.00
CA THR A 131 24.37 9.62 6.76
C THR A 131 23.01 9.96 6.11
N LEU A 132 22.46 11.10 6.47
CA LEU A 132 21.14 11.57 6.03
C LEU A 132 21.01 11.68 4.50
N ASP A 133 22.11 12.07 3.82
CA ASP A 133 22.16 12.21 2.36
C ASP A 133 21.96 10.88 1.63
N VAL A 134 22.57 9.81 2.15
CA VAL A 134 22.42 8.46 1.57
C VAL A 134 21.00 7.94 1.75
N LEU A 135 20.44 8.10 2.95
CA LEU A 135 19.08 7.68 3.27
C LEU A 135 18.04 8.40 2.40
N LEU A 136 18.17 9.71 2.21
CA LEU A 136 17.27 10.50 1.37
C LEU A 136 17.35 10.10 -0.11
N ARG A 137 18.56 9.82 -0.61
CA ARG A 137 18.75 9.40 -2.00
C ARG A 137 18.10 8.04 -2.26
N VAL A 138 18.27 7.10 -1.34
CA VAL A 138 17.66 5.77 -1.44
C VAL A 138 16.14 5.88 -1.37
N ALA A 139 15.59 6.61 -0.40
CA ALA A 139 14.15 6.83 -0.26
C ALA A 139 13.53 7.50 -1.50
N ALA A 140 14.17 8.54 -2.05
CA ALA A 140 13.69 9.21 -3.25
C ALA A 140 13.63 8.24 -4.46
N SER A 141 14.66 7.42 -4.64
CA SER A 141 14.70 6.41 -5.69
C SER A 141 13.61 5.35 -5.49
N GLU A 142 13.41 4.87 -4.27
CA GLU A 142 12.41 3.88 -3.90
C GLU A 142 10.99 4.39 -4.17
N ILE A 143 10.69 5.64 -3.79
CA ILE A 143 9.40 6.29 -4.06
C ILE A 143 9.15 6.41 -5.57
N VAL A 144 10.12 6.92 -6.35
CA VAL A 144 9.95 7.11 -7.80
C VAL A 144 9.70 5.77 -8.50
N VAL A 145 10.49 4.74 -8.20
CA VAL A 145 10.33 3.41 -8.81
C VAL A 145 8.98 2.80 -8.39
N SER A 146 8.60 2.90 -7.11
CA SER A 146 7.31 2.38 -6.62
C SER A 146 6.13 3.10 -7.29
N LEU A 147 6.19 4.43 -7.47
CA LEU A 147 5.14 5.19 -8.15
C LEU A 147 4.95 4.76 -9.61
N CYS A 148 5.99 4.29 -10.31
CA CYS A 148 5.86 3.74 -11.65
C CYS A 148 4.96 2.49 -11.70
N PHE A 149 4.85 1.73 -10.60
CA PHE A 149 3.97 0.58 -10.50
C PHE A 149 2.53 0.92 -10.08
N THR A 150 2.28 2.14 -9.59
CA THR A 150 0.95 2.59 -9.15
C THR A 150 -0.13 2.39 -10.23
N PRO A 151 0.06 2.75 -11.52
CA PRO A 151 -0.96 2.54 -12.54
C PRO A 151 -1.32 1.07 -12.72
N PHE A 152 -0.35 0.18 -12.64
CA PHE A 152 -0.58 -1.26 -12.79
C PHE A 152 -1.41 -1.81 -11.61
N ILE A 153 -1.02 -1.47 -10.39
CA ILE A 153 -1.72 -1.86 -9.16
C ILE A 153 -3.15 -1.28 -9.14
N TYR A 154 -3.29 0.01 -9.47
CA TYR A 154 -4.60 0.66 -9.53
C TYR A 154 -5.53 0.00 -10.55
N LEU A 155 -5.05 -0.32 -11.75
CA LEU A 155 -5.85 -0.99 -12.78
C LEU A 155 -6.28 -2.37 -12.35
N LEU A 156 -5.40 -3.14 -11.70
CA LEU A 156 -5.70 -4.47 -11.17
C LEU A 156 -6.87 -4.38 -10.16
N PHE A 157 -6.74 -3.54 -9.13
CA PHE A 157 -7.77 -3.40 -8.11
C PHE A 157 -9.04 -2.73 -8.63
N ARG A 158 -8.94 -1.84 -9.61
CA ARG A 158 -10.12 -1.26 -10.29
C ARG A 158 -10.90 -2.31 -11.09
N MET A 159 -10.22 -3.26 -11.73
CA MET A 159 -10.91 -4.39 -12.39
C MET A 159 -11.65 -5.26 -11.38
N VAL A 160 -11.03 -5.53 -10.23
CA VAL A 160 -11.67 -6.25 -9.12
C VAL A 160 -12.89 -5.48 -8.62
N PHE A 161 -12.73 -4.20 -8.31
CA PHE A 161 -13.80 -3.31 -7.85
C PHE A 161 -15.02 -3.32 -8.78
N ARG A 162 -14.79 -3.27 -10.10
CA ARG A 162 -15.87 -3.32 -11.10
C ARG A 162 -16.59 -4.67 -11.15
N ARG A 163 -15.88 -5.78 -10.93
CA ARG A 163 -16.45 -7.14 -10.96
C ARG A 163 -17.28 -7.46 -9.72
N VAL A 164 -16.86 -6.96 -8.56
CA VAL A 164 -17.50 -7.30 -7.27
C VAL A 164 -18.61 -6.30 -6.89
N GLY A 165 -18.85 -5.27 -7.72
CA GLY A 165 -19.89 -4.26 -7.45
C GLY A 165 -19.53 -3.37 -6.27
N GLY A 166 -18.37 -2.71 -6.35
CA GLY A 166 -17.82 -1.88 -5.28
C GLY A 166 -18.73 -0.73 -4.84
N THR A 167 -18.51 -0.26 -3.63
CA THR A 167 -19.27 0.83 -3.02
C THR A 167 -18.94 2.14 -3.74
N LYS A 168 -19.89 2.72 -4.47
CA LYS A 168 -19.73 4.09 -4.97
C LYS A 168 -19.72 5.01 -3.76
N LEU A 169 -18.60 5.65 -3.49
CA LEU A 169 -18.52 6.75 -2.54
C LEU A 169 -19.25 7.93 -3.17
N ALA A 170 -20.32 8.40 -2.52
CA ALA A 170 -21.12 9.54 -2.97
C ALA A 170 -20.37 10.85 -2.71
#